data_44b2df184355bdcb5e7ddee79935ab41
#
_entry.id   44b2df184355bdcb5e7ddee79935ab41
#
_cell.length_a   1.000
_cell.length_b   1.000
_cell.length_c   1.000
_cell.angle_alpha   90.00
_cell.angle_beta   90.00
_cell.angle_gamma   90.00
#
_symmetry.space_group_name_H-M   'P 1'
#
loop_
_entity.id
_entity.type
_entity.pdbx_description
1 polymer ?
#
loop_
_entity_poly.entity_id
_entity_poly.type
_entity_poly.pdbx_seq_one_letter_code
_entity_poly.pdbx_strand_id
1 'polypeptide(L)'
;MSNVLPRTVHRDLEFEHGRAIGISNRWEKGQYCAVLTKAGIVGCGIYDLKTPAEFDQAIAIAKGTPACPLTEPEDLFDARIVGLTPKAASFGIRVGMTGREAVELMLQAEQRTPEGAEKPAPAGGIRVKSIDHVTLVVKDLGRSRRFYVDVLGMREIPRPAFSFAGSWFQAGKTQIHLILEFAGSGPAGNLLPEQLRSSRTQHVAFEVEDAVAVVPSLTEQKVPVLSSPKPRPDGYMQVFVTDPDGHVIELCSPPTAGK
;
A
#
# COMPACT_ATOMS: atom_id res chain seq x y z
N MET A 1 -31.70 -26.43 -22.50
CA MET A 1 -30.72 -26.40 -21.38
C MET A 1 -30.41 -24.94 -21.13
N SER A 2 -30.79 -24.38 -19.98
CA SER A 2 -30.52 -22.97 -19.66
C SER A 2 -29.00 -22.82 -19.42
N ASN A 3 -28.36 -22.05 -20.27
CA ASN A 3 -26.95 -21.74 -20.18
C ASN A 3 -26.75 -20.69 -19.04
N VAL A 4 -26.94 -21.12 -17.77
CA VAL A 4 -26.78 -20.24 -16.60
C VAL A 4 -25.30 -20.17 -16.28
N LEU A 5 -24.71 -18.99 -16.54
CA LEU A 5 -23.32 -18.70 -16.20
C LEU A 5 -23.10 -18.73 -14.68
N PRO A 6 -21.89 -19.08 -14.21
CA PRO A 6 -21.53 -18.93 -12.80
C PRO A 6 -21.77 -17.51 -12.32
N ARG A 7 -22.25 -17.36 -11.08
CA ARG A 7 -22.54 -16.06 -10.47
C ARG A 7 -21.70 -15.86 -9.23
N THR A 8 -21.05 -14.71 -9.15
CA THR A 8 -20.35 -14.21 -7.96
C THR A 8 -21.09 -12.97 -7.45
N VAL A 9 -21.34 -12.91 -6.17
CA VAL A 9 -21.93 -11.74 -5.49
C VAL A 9 -21.01 -11.31 -4.36
N HIS A 10 -20.73 -10.00 -4.29
CA HIS A 10 -20.02 -9.37 -3.17
C HIS A 10 -20.98 -8.42 -2.47
N ARG A 11 -20.86 -8.30 -1.15
CA ARG A 11 -21.62 -7.32 -0.36
C ARG A 11 -20.88 -6.93 0.92
N ASP A 12 -21.09 -5.71 1.36
CA ASP A 12 -20.61 -5.23 2.64
C ASP A 12 -21.42 -5.85 3.78
N LEU A 13 -20.74 -6.28 4.82
CA LEU A 13 -21.32 -6.83 6.03
C LEU A 13 -20.84 -6.01 7.22
N GLU A 14 -21.79 -5.60 8.07
CA GLU A 14 -21.51 -4.84 9.29
C GLU A 14 -21.37 -5.78 10.48
N PHE A 15 -20.36 -5.52 11.30
CA PHE A 15 -20.04 -6.25 12.53
C PHE A 15 -19.78 -5.24 13.65
N GLU A 16 -19.73 -5.68 14.90
CA GLU A 16 -19.46 -4.82 16.06
C GLU A 16 -18.08 -4.14 15.97
N HIS A 17 -17.08 -4.88 15.46
CA HIS A 17 -15.70 -4.40 15.38
C HIS A 17 -15.29 -3.95 13.97
N GLY A 18 -16.22 -3.69 13.07
CA GLY A 18 -15.92 -3.14 11.74
C GLY A 18 -16.72 -3.74 10.60
N ARG A 19 -16.19 -3.63 9.39
CA ARG A 19 -16.83 -4.07 8.15
C ARG A 19 -16.02 -5.19 7.50
N ALA A 20 -16.73 -6.12 6.89
CA ALA A 20 -16.14 -7.22 6.13
C ALA A 20 -16.85 -7.36 4.78
N ILE A 21 -16.24 -8.08 3.84
CA ILE A 21 -16.84 -8.38 2.54
C ILE A 21 -17.38 -9.80 2.57
N GLY A 22 -18.69 -9.94 2.37
CA GLY A 22 -19.32 -11.24 2.13
C GLY A 22 -19.23 -11.61 0.66
N ILE A 23 -18.85 -12.85 0.37
CA ILE A 23 -18.79 -13.42 -0.98
C ILE A 23 -19.66 -14.66 -1.07
N SER A 24 -20.49 -14.74 -2.13
CA SER A 24 -21.11 -16.00 -2.52
C SER A 24 -20.83 -16.31 -4.00
N ASN A 25 -20.48 -17.55 -4.27
CA ASN A 25 -20.22 -18.06 -5.60
C ASN A 25 -21.09 -19.27 -5.89
N ARG A 26 -21.75 -19.26 -7.04
CA ARG A 26 -22.70 -20.32 -7.42
C ARG A 26 -22.48 -20.74 -8.87
N TRP A 27 -22.59 -22.03 -9.14
CA TRP A 27 -22.64 -22.65 -10.44
C TRP A 27 -23.63 -23.81 -10.44
N GLU A 28 -23.87 -24.44 -11.57
CA GLU A 28 -24.98 -25.41 -11.76
C GLU A 28 -25.08 -26.50 -10.67
N LYS A 29 -23.95 -26.99 -10.16
CA LYS A 29 -23.91 -28.10 -9.20
C LYS A 29 -23.08 -27.80 -7.94
N GLY A 30 -22.80 -26.55 -7.66
CA GLY A 30 -21.98 -26.21 -6.52
C GLY A 30 -22.05 -24.75 -6.12
N GLN A 31 -21.52 -24.48 -4.95
CA GLN A 31 -21.46 -23.16 -4.34
C GLN A 31 -20.37 -23.10 -3.30
N TYR A 32 -19.92 -21.90 -3.01
CA TYR A 32 -19.17 -21.62 -1.79
C TYR A 32 -19.40 -20.17 -1.35
N CYS A 33 -19.23 -19.92 -0.06
CA CYS A 33 -19.29 -18.56 0.51
C CYS A 33 -18.15 -18.33 1.48
N ALA A 34 -17.86 -17.05 1.69
CA ALA A 34 -16.84 -16.59 2.61
C ALA A 34 -17.16 -15.20 3.14
N VAL A 35 -16.60 -14.88 4.30
CA VAL A 35 -16.47 -13.52 4.84
C VAL A 35 -14.98 -13.17 4.88
N LEU A 36 -14.61 -12.10 4.17
CA LEU A 36 -13.26 -11.62 4.03
C LEU A 36 -13.06 -10.38 4.91
N THR A 37 -12.01 -10.42 5.69
CA THR A 37 -11.49 -9.30 6.47
C THR A 37 -10.06 -8.98 6.00
N LYS A 38 -9.47 -7.86 6.39
CA LYS A 38 -8.04 -7.59 6.11
C LYS A 38 -7.12 -8.59 6.83
N ALA A 39 -7.56 -9.11 7.98
CA ALA A 39 -6.76 -10.05 8.78
C ALA A 39 -6.86 -11.49 8.30
N GLY A 40 -7.93 -11.88 7.57
CA GLY A 40 -8.11 -13.26 7.13
C GLY A 40 -9.50 -13.57 6.58
N ILE A 41 -9.81 -14.86 6.48
CA ILE A 41 -11.02 -15.38 5.85
C ILE A 41 -11.73 -16.35 6.77
N VAL A 42 -13.04 -16.17 6.92
CA VAL A 42 -13.95 -17.21 7.43
C VAL A 42 -14.71 -17.76 6.23
N GLY A 43 -14.48 -19.02 5.87
CA GLY A 43 -15.04 -19.63 4.68
C GLY A 43 -15.77 -20.95 4.94
N CYS A 44 -16.52 -21.42 3.95
CA CYS A 44 -17.08 -22.77 3.98
C CYS A 44 -16.01 -23.83 3.69
N GLY A 45 -16.34 -25.11 3.82
CA GLY A 45 -15.41 -26.24 3.79
C GLY A 45 -14.66 -26.50 2.47
N ILE A 46 -14.78 -25.63 1.47
CA ILE A 46 -14.03 -25.72 0.22
C ILE A 46 -12.57 -25.24 0.36
N TYR A 47 -12.29 -24.42 1.38
CA TYR A 47 -10.95 -23.85 1.57
C TYR A 47 -9.97 -24.89 2.12
N ASP A 48 -8.75 -24.89 1.60
CA ASP A 48 -7.63 -25.61 2.17
C ASP A 48 -7.05 -24.86 3.38
N LEU A 49 -6.48 -25.59 4.33
CA LEU A 49 -5.82 -25.02 5.50
C LEU A 49 -4.29 -25.18 5.45
N LYS A 50 -3.80 -26.18 4.71
CA LYS A 50 -2.37 -26.49 4.68
C LYS A 50 -1.57 -25.44 3.95
N THR A 51 -1.94 -25.16 2.70
CA THR A 51 -1.24 -24.16 1.88
C THR A 51 -1.28 -22.76 2.49
N PRO A 52 -2.45 -22.22 2.93
CA PRO A 52 -2.48 -20.92 3.61
C PRO A 52 -1.63 -20.86 4.88
N ALA A 53 -1.53 -21.97 5.63
CA ALA A 53 -0.68 -22.01 6.82
C ALA A 53 0.81 -21.84 6.50
N GLU A 54 1.29 -22.34 5.36
CA GLU A 54 2.68 -22.16 4.89
C GLU A 54 3.00 -20.69 4.58
N PHE A 55 1.97 -19.88 4.25
CA PHE A 55 2.08 -18.44 3.99
C PHE A 55 1.64 -17.55 5.16
N ASP A 56 1.54 -18.10 6.38
CA ASP A 56 1.09 -17.39 7.59
C ASP A 56 -0.27 -16.68 7.42
N GLN A 57 -1.18 -17.25 6.61
CA GLN A 57 -2.51 -16.70 6.38
C GLN A 57 -3.52 -17.20 7.42
N ALA A 58 -4.41 -16.30 7.83
CA ALA A 58 -5.49 -16.64 8.77
C ALA A 58 -6.73 -17.12 8.02
N ILE A 59 -7.00 -18.41 8.09
CA ILE A 59 -8.21 -19.03 7.53
C ILE A 59 -8.92 -19.82 8.62
N ALA A 60 -10.24 -19.62 8.76
CA ALA A 60 -11.12 -20.44 9.58
C ALA A 60 -12.22 -21.03 8.70
N ILE A 61 -12.46 -22.34 8.82
CA ILE A 61 -13.44 -23.06 8.02
C ILE A 61 -14.65 -23.40 8.87
N ALA A 62 -15.83 -22.97 8.43
CA ALA A 62 -17.11 -23.40 8.96
C ALA A 62 -17.71 -24.53 8.10
N LYS A 63 -18.47 -25.43 8.72
CA LYS A 63 -19.09 -26.56 8.03
C LYS A 63 -20.61 -26.47 8.10
N GLY A 64 -21.25 -26.48 6.95
CA GLY A 64 -22.68 -26.68 6.81
C GLY A 64 -23.09 -28.17 6.87
N THR A 65 -24.38 -28.40 6.82
CA THR A 65 -24.98 -29.73 6.70
C THR A 65 -25.84 -29.80 5.44
N PRO A 66 -26.22 -31.00 4.95
CA PRO A 66 -27.17 -31.13 3.83
C PRO A 66 -28.51 -30.41 4.07
N ALA A 67 -28.95 -30.31 5.32
CA ALA A 67 -30.19 -29.61 5.70
C ALA A 67 -29.99 -28.09 5.80
N CYS A 68 -28.76 -27.62 6.10
CA CYS A 68 -28.40 -26.22 6.23
C CYS A 68 -27.08 -25.98 5.46
N PRO A 69 -27.11 -25.95 4.12
CA PRO A 69 -25.94 -25.73 3.33
C PRO A 69 -25.47 -24.28 3.47
N LEU A 70 -24.16 -24.05 3.43
CA LEU A 70 -23.57 -22.71 3.44
C LEU A 70 -23.57 -22.17 2.00
N THR A 71 -24.48 -21.28 1.69
CA THR A 71 -24.67 -20.70 0.36
C THR A 71 -24.40 -19.22 0.28
N GLU A 72 -24.76 -18.50 1.33
CA GLU A 72 -24.55 -17.06 1.50
C GLU A 72 -23.57 -16.82 2.65
N PRO A 73 -22.85 -15.68 2.65
CA PRO A 73 -21.90 -15.38 3.73
C PRO A 73 -22.55 -15.30 5.10
N GLU A 74 -23.83 -14.94 5.19
CA GLU A 74 -24.58 -14.89 6.45
C GLU A 74 -24.84 -16.29 7.01
N ASP A 75 -24.91 -17.33 6.19
CA ASP A 75 -25.04 -18.72 6.66
C ASP A 75 -23.83 -19.16 7.49
N LEU A 76 -22.68 -18.50 7.30
CA LEU A 76 -21.49 -18.73 8.13
C LEU A 76 -21.67 -18.24 9.57
N PHE A 77 -22.55 -17.26 9.81
CA PHE A 77 -22.62 -16.59 11.12
C PHE A 77 -22.92 -17.54 12.25
N ASP A 78 -23.84 -18.47 12.05
CA ASP A 78 -24.24 -19.48 13.05
C ASP A 78 -23.52 -20.82 12.85
N ALA A 79 -22.85 -21.01 11.72
CA ALA A 79 -22.12 -22.24 11.44
C ALA A 79 -20.89 -22.39 12.34
N ARG A 80 -20.55 -23.64 12.70
CA ARG A 80 -19.44 -23.93 13.60
C ARG A 80 -18.13 -24.05 12.86
N ILE A 81 -17.09 -23.41 13.39
CA ILE A 81 -15.72 -23.59 12.93
C ILE A 81 -15.27 -25.01 13.18
N VAL A 82 -14.82 -25.70 12.16
CA VAL A 82 -14.35 -27.10 12.22
C VAL A 82 -12.85 -27.22 11.94
N GLY A 83 -12.21 -26.19 11.44
CA GLY A 83 -10.78 -26.16 11.16
C GLY A 83 -10.27 -24.73 11.01
N LEU A 84 -9.00 -24.50 11.29
CA LEU A 84 -8.38 -23.20 11.18
C LEU A 84 -6.85 -23.33 11.06
N THR A 85 -6.21 -22.30 10.49
CA THR A 85 -4.75 -22.20 10.42
C THR A 85 -4.15 -21.74 11.77
N PRO A 86 -2.85 -21.98 12.01
CA PRO A 86 -2.17 -21.48 13.22
C PRO A 86 -2.29 -19.96 13.37
N LYS A 87 -2.27 -19.22 12.27
CA LYS A 87 -2.46 -17.77 12.28
C LYS A 87 -3.86 -17.38 12.79
N ALA A 88 -4.92 -18.03 12.32
CA ALA A 88 -6.27 -17.78 12.81
C ALA A 88 -6.39 -18.13 14.30
N ALA A 89 -5.74 -19.23 14.75
CA ALA A 89 -5.67 -19.58 16.16
C ALA A 89 -5.00 -18.50 17.03
N SER A 90 -3.98 -17.81 16.50
CA SER A 90 -3.29 -16.73 17.23
C SER A 90 -4.18 -15.50 17.49
N PHE A 91 -5.28 -15.34 16.76
CA PHE A 91 -6.29 -14.32 17.02
C PHE A 91 -7.31 -14.73 18.11
N GLY A 92 -7.17 -15.94 18.63
CA GLY A 92 -8.08 -16.51 19.65
C GLY A 92 -9.22 -17.34 19.07
N ILE A 93 -9.25 -17.55 17.75
CA ILE A 93 -10.27 -18.40 17.10
C ILE A 93 -10.02 -19.86 17.46
N ARG A 94 -11.11 -20.59 17.71
CA ARG A 94 -11.07 -22.01 18.12
C ARG A 94 -12.14 -22.82 17.38
N VAL A 95 -11.89 -24.09 17.20
CA VAL A 95 -12.88 -25.05 16.72
C VAL A 95 -14.09 -25.02 17.66
N GLY A 96 -15.30 -25.06 17.12
CA GLY A 96 -16.57 -24.99 17.85
C GLY A 96 -17.14 -23.56 17.99
N MET A 97 -16.36 -22.49 17.79
CA MET A 97 -16.88 -21.12 17.70
C MET A 97 -17.80 -20.96 16.50
N THR A 98 -18.68 -19.98 16.52
CA THR A 98 -19.48 -19.59 15.38
C THR A 98 -18.63 -18.82 14.37
N GLY A 99 -19.05 -18.79 13.10
CA GLY A 99 -18.37 -17.99 12.08
C GLY A 99 -18.41 -16.50 12.41
N ARG A 100 -19.50 -16.00 13.00
CA ARG A 100 -19.61 -14.60 13.45
C ARG A 100 -18.55 -14.26 14.50
N GLU A 101 -18.40 -15.09 15.54
CA GLU A 101 -17.36 -14.92 16.57
C GLU A 101 -15.95 -14.92 15.95
N ALA A 102 -15.71 -15.80 14.96
CA ALA A 102 -14.42 -15.85 14.26
C ALA A 102 -14.15 -14.58 13.43
N VAL A 103 -15.17 -14.04 12.73
CA VAL A 103 -15.05 -12.77 11.99
C VAL A 103 -14.76 -11.61 12.95
N GLU A 104 -15.48 -11.53 14.07
CA GLU A 104 -15.26 -10.48 15.07
C GLU A 104 -13.83 -10.49 15.62
N LEU A 105 -13.29 -11.69 15.91
CA LEU A 105 -11.89 -11.81 16.36
C LEU A 105 -10.88 -11.40 15.29
N MET A 106 -11.15 -11.65 14.01
CA MET A 106 -10.32 -11.15 12.91
C MET A 106 -10.39 -9.63 12.80
N LEU A 107 -11.58 -9.03 12.88
CA LEU A 107 -11.76 -7.57 12.88
C LEU A 107 -11.10 -6.90 14.10
N GLN A 108 -11.19 -7.51 15.29
CA GLN A 108 -10.44 -7.04 16.46
C GLN A 108 -8.92 -7.14 16.25
N ALA A 109 -8.44 -8.18 15.58
CA ALA A 109 -7.02 -8.32 15.26
C ALA A 109 -6.54 -7.21 14.30
N GLU A 110 -7.37 -6.78 13.35
CA GLU A 110 -7.09 -5.60 12.52
C GLU A 110 -6.91 -4.33 13.33
N GLN A 111 -7.77 -4.10 14.32
CA GLN A 111 -7.68 -2.91 15.19
C GLN A 111 -6.46 -2.95 16.13
N ARG A 112 -6.02 -4.16 16.52
CA ARG A 112 -4.82 -4.35 17.37
C ARG A 112 -3.52 -4.27 16.57
N THR A 113 -3.59 -4.49 15.27
CA THR A 113 -2.46 -4.35 14.37
C THR A 113 -2.49 -2.94 13.81
N PRO A 114 -1.63 -2.02 14.24
CA PRO A 114 -1.50 -0.73 13.55
C PRO A 114 -1.21 -1.03 12.08
N GLU A 115 -1.84 -0.30 11.16
CA GLU A 115 -1.48 -0.34 9.75
C GLU A 115 0.05 -0.20 9.64
N GLY A 116 0.75 -1.26 9.23
CA GLY A 116 2.21 -1.30 9.21
C GLY A 116 2.89 -2.02 10.38
N ALA A 117 2.22 -2.89 11.16
CA ALA A 117 2.91 -3.73 12.14
C ALA A 117 3.88 -4.67 11.42
N GLU A 118 5.12 -4.21 11.30
CA GLU A 118 6.26 -4.97 10.81
C GLU A 118 6.50 -6.22 11.68
N LYS A 119 6.93 -7.31 11.03
CA LYS A 119 7.52 -8.47 11.74
C LYS A 119 8.45 -7.99 12.85
N PRO A 120 8.44 -8.62 14.05
CA PRO A 120 9.41 -8.27 15.07
C PRO A 120 10.81 -8.41 14.49
N ALA A 121 11.62 -7.35 14.66
CA ALA A 121 13.01 -7.37 14.22
C ALA A 121 13.73 -8.55 14.88
N PRO A 122 14.69 -9.20 14.20
CA PRO A 122 15.50 -10.23 14.82
C PRO A 122 16.15 -9.69 16.09
N ALA A 123 16.22 -10.50 17.12
CA ALA A 123 16.80 -10.11 18.41
C ALA A 123 18.21 -9.54 18.20
N GLY A 124 18.44 -8.28 18.57
CA GLY A 124 19.71 -7.56 18.38
C GLY A 124 19.88 -6.85 17.03
N GLY A 125 18.87 -6.87 16.11
CA GLY A 125 18.94 -6.18 14.83
C GLY A 125 18.51 -4.69 14.89
N ILE A 126 19.00 -3.91 13.91
CA ILE A 126 18.54 -2.53 13.70
C ILE A 126 17.12 -2.58 13.13
N ARG A 127 16.20 -1.83 13.73
CA ARG A 127 14.83 -1.66 13.23
C ARG A 127 14.67 -0.28 12.59
N VAL A 128 14.57 -0.25 11.27
CA VAL A 128 14.20 0.97 10.54
C VAL A 128 12.70 1.23 10.77
N LYS A 129 12.34 2.43 11.21
CA LYS A 129 10.95 2.83 11.47
C LYS A 129 10.29 3.50 10.25
N SER A 130 11.04 4.37 9.57
CA SER A 130 10.56 5.14 8.43
C SER A 130 11.75 5.77 7.70
N ILE A 131 11.51 6.36 6.55
CA ILE A 131 12.42 7.32 5.95
C ILE A 131 12.19 8.66 6.65
N ASP A 132 13.20 9.17 7.36
CA ASP A 132 13.16 10.48 8.01
C ASP A 132 13.28 11.58 6.97
N HIS A 133 14.38 11.57 6.21
CA HIS A 133 14.65 12.54 5.15
C HIS A 133 15.49 11.95 4.01
N VAL A 134 15.47 12.65 2.89
CA VAL A 134 16.40 12.47 1.77
C VAL A 134 17.20 13.77 1.62
N THR A 135 18.52 13.66 1.54
CA THR A 135 19.42 14.82 1.35
C THR A 135 19.88 14.90 -0.09
N LEU A 136 19.80 16.08 -0.67
CA LEU A 136 20.24 16.38 -2.04
C LEU A 136 21.20 17.57 -2.02
N VAL A 137 22.33 17.45 -2.69
CA VAL A 137 23.29 18.55 -2.85
C VAL A 137 22.94 19.36 -4.08
N VAL A 138 22.82 20.67 -3.96
CA VAL A 138 22.36 21.60 -4.99
C VAL A 138 23.34 22.77 -5.19
N LYS A 139 23.36 23.32 -6.39
CA LYS A 139 24.23 24.47 -6.73
C LYS A 139 23.66 25.83 -6.32
N ASP A 140 22.33 25.92 -6.22
CA ASP A 140 21.63 27.17 -5.91
C ASP A 140 20.35 26.87 -5.11
N LEU A 141 20.37 27.25 -3.84
CA LEU A 141 19.21 27.04 -2.94
C LEU A 141 17.96 27.79 -3.40
N GLY A 142 18.09 28.99 -3.94
CA GLY A 142 16.95 29.78 -4.42
C GLY A 142 16.27 29.15 -5.62
N ARG A 143 17.06 28.62 -6.57
CA ARG A 143 16.57 27.90 -7.74
C ARG A 143 15.90 26.59 -7.34
N SER A 144 16.53 25.81 -6.47
CA SER A 144 15.99 24.55 -5.99
C SER A 144 14.77 24.77 -5.09
N ARG A 145 14.77 25.82 -4.24
CA ARG A 145 13.58 26.20 -3.45
C ARG A 145 12.36 26.43 -4.36
N ARG A 146 12.52 27.19 -5.45
CA ARG A 146 11.41 27.39 -6.41
C ARG A 146 10.87 26.07 -6.94
N PHE A 147 11.74 25.13 -7.27
CA PHE A 147 11.29 23.82 -7.73
C PHE A 147 10.52 23.05 -6.66
N TYR A 148 11.05 22.90 -5.45
CA TYR A 148 10.40 22.10 -4.41
C TYR A 148 9.15 22.78 -3.82
N VAL A 149 9.11 24.10 -3.73
CA VAL A 149 7.97 24.86 -3.18
C VAL A 149 6.96 25.22 -4.26
N ASP A 150 7.39 25.90 -5.33
CA ASP A 150 6.45 26.52 -6.26
C ASP A 150 5.97 25.50 -7.34
N VAL A 151 6.83 24.52 -7.70
CA VAL A 151 6.46 23.46 -8.66
C VAL A 151 5.84 22.26 -7.97
N LEU A 152 6.52 21.72 -6.93
CA LEU A 152 6.07 20.49 -6.26
C LEU A 152 5.12 20.74 -5.06
N GLY A 153 4.89 21.99 -4.69
CA GLY A 153 3.96 22.36 -3.63
C GLY A 153 4.41 21.99 -2.21
N MET A 154 5.71 21.72 -2.00
CA MET A 154 6.23 21.40 -0.67
C MET A 154 6.27 22.62 0.23
N ARG A 155 6.11 22.41 1.51
CA ARG A 155 6.22 23.47 2.52
C ARG A 155 7.64 23.54 3.06
N GLU A 156 8.31 24.70 2.91
CA GLU A 156 9.58 24.97 3.60
C GLU A 156 9.37 24.96 5.13
N ILE A 157 10.28 24.33 5.85
CA ILE A 157 10.23 24.18 7.31
C ILE A 157 11.50 24.77 7.95
N PRO A 158 11.44 25.18 9.24
CA PRO A 158 12.59 25.69 9.97
C PRO A 158 13.75 24.68 9.95
N ARG A 159 14.94 25.19 9.64
CA ARG A 159 16.19 24.41 9.64
C ARG A 159 17.04 24.87 10.85
N PRO A 160 17.60 23.94 11.65
CA PRO A 160 18.59 24.28 12.66
C PRO A 160 19.82 24.99 12.07
N ALA A 161 20.53 25.76 12.90
CA ALA A 161 21.75 26.44 12.50
C ALA A 161 22.91 25.44 12.34
N PHE A 162 23.14 24.99 11.11
CA PHE A 162 24.33 24.22 10.72
C PHE A 162 25.43 25.16 10.23
N SER A 163 26.69 24.71 10.23
CA SER A 163 27.83 25.45 9.72
C SER A 163 27.89 25.58 8.18
N PHE A 164 26.94 24.97 7.47
CA PHE A 164 26.79 25.02 6.01
C PHE A 164 25.39 25.47 5.63
N ALA A 165 25.23 26.05 4.44
CA ALA A 165 23.94 26.53 3.93
C ALA A 165 23.05 25.38 3.42
N GLY A 166 21.73 25.51 3.59
CA GLY A 166 20.76 24.54 3.16
C GLY A 166 19.33 24.96 3.47
N SER A 167 18.36 24.23 2.98
CA SER A 167 16.92 24.42 3.23
C SER A 167 16.23 23.08 3.42
N TRP A 168 15.18 23.05 4.23
CA TRP A 168 14.38 21.85 4.52
C TRP A 168 12.95 22.01 4.06
N PHE A 169 12.39 20.95 3.48
CA PHE A 169 11.04 20.92 2.94
C PHE A 169 10.29 19.70 3.43
N GLN A 170 9.01 19.84 3.74
CA GLN A 170 8.13 18.76 4.16
C GLN A 170 7.42 18.15 2.97
N ALA A 171 7.57 16.83 2.82
CA ALA A 171 6.88 15.98 1.85
C ALA A 171 6.09 14.90 2.60
N GLY A 172 4.81 15.13 2.90
CA GLY A 172 4.02 14.21 3.74
C GLY A 172 4.66 14.00 5.12
N LYS A 173 5.08 12.76 5.41
CA LYS A 173 5.78 12.41 6.67
C LYS A 173 7.31 12.44 6.55
N THR A 174 7.85 12.53 5.34
CA THR A 174 9.28 12.55 5.03
C THR A 174 9.72 13.98 4.73
N GLN A 175 11.00 14.28 4.89
CA GLN A 175 11.56 15.58 4.57
C GLN A 175 12.54 15.49 3.39
N ILE A 176 12.69 16.61 2.66
CA ILE A 176 13.76 16.82 1.70
C ILE A 176 14.70 17.88 2.27
N HIS A 177 15.96 17.51 2.45
CA HIS A 177 17.01 18.40 2.92
C HIS A 177 17.89 18.79 1.76
N LEU A 178 17.95 20.06 1.42
CA LEU A 178 18.91 20.59 0.44
C LEU A 178 20.14 21.10 1.16
N ILE A 179 21.31 20.74 0.63
CA ILE A 179 22.62 21.26 1.06
C ILE A 179 23.20 22.03 -0.12
N LEU A 180 23.57 23.29 0.10
CA LEU A 180 24.34 24.04 -0.89
C LEU A 180 25.73 23.40 -1.04
N GLU A 181 26.15 23.15 -2.27
CA GLU A 181 27.46 22.58 -2.57
C GLU A 181 28.61 23.35 -1.89
N PHE A 182 29.48 22.61 -1.22
CA PHE A 182 30.70 23.11 -0.61
C PHE A 182 31.78 22.01 -0.57
N ALA A 183 33.01 22.34 -0.20
CA ALA A 183 34.12 21.40 -0.25
C ALA A 183 33.89 20.07 0.51
N GLY A 184 33.02 20.07 1.52
CA GLY A 184 32.69 18.89 2.32
C GLY A 184 31.39 18.15 1.94
N SER A 185 30.62 18.65 0.98
CA SER A 185 29.33 18.06 0.59
C SER A 185 29.41 17.01 -0.52
N GLY A 186 30.49 16.97 -1.27
CA GLY A 186 30.52 16.34 -2.58
C GLY A 186 29.81 17.19 -3.66
N PRO A 187 29.85 16.76 -4.93
CA PRO A 187 29.31 17.52 -6.05
C PRO A 187 27.78 17.58 -6.01
N ALA A 188 27.23 18.73 -6.43
CA ALA A 188 25.80 18.92 -6.58
C ALA A 188 25.25 18.15 -7.79
N GLY A 189 24.00 17.69 -7.64
CA GLY A 189 23.23 17.07 -8.72
C GLY A 189 23.47 15.59 -8.90
N ASN A 190 22.95 15.06 -10.00
CA ASN A 190 23.10 13.66 -10.35
C ASN A 190 24.49 13.42 -10.97
N LEU A 191 25.20 12.42 -10.43
CA LEU A 191 26.53 12.03 -10.93
C LEU A 191 26.49 11.38 -12.33
N LEU A 192 25.30 10.91 -12.75
CA LEU A 192 25.15 10.33 -14.09
C LEU A 192 25.05 11.43 -15.14
N PRO A 193 25.72 11.27 -16.29
CA PRO A 193 25.50 12.09 -17.46
C PRO A 193 24.01 12.15 -17.84
N GLU A 194 23.55 13.28 -18.36
CA GLU A 194 22.13 13.50 -18.66
C GLU A 194 21.51 12.40 -19.53
N GLN A 195 22.24 11.95 -20.56
CA GLN A 195 21.77 10.89 -21.48
C GLN A 195 21.62 9.51 -20.83
N LEU A 196 22.17 9.29 -19.64
CA LEU A 196 22.03 8.04 -18.86
C LEU A 196 20.96 8.14 -17.79
N ARG A 197 20.39 9.32 -17.54
CA ARG A 197 19.30 9.51 -16.58
C ARG A 197 18.02 8.91 -17.11
N SER A 198 17.42 8.03 -16.36
CA SER A 198 16.18 7.33 -16.77
C SER A 198 15.33 6.93 -15.55
N SER A 199 14.17 6.38 -15.82
CA SER A 199 13.30 5.80 -14.79
C SER A 199 13.89 4.62 -14.01
N ARG A 200 15.04 4.10 -14.45
CA ARG A 200 15.75 2.98 -13.80
C ARG A 200 17.00 3.38 -13.04
N THR A 201 17.29 4.66 -13.01
CA THR A 201 18.44 5.21 -12.26
C THR A 201 18.00 5.62 -10.85
N GLN A 202 18.98 5.99 -10.01
CA GLN A 202 18.68 6.52 -8.68
C GLN A 202 17.73 7.72 -8.77
N HIS A 203 16.64 7.68 -8.05
CA HIS A 203 15.62 8.72 -8.03
C HIS A 203 14.92 8.79 -6.66
N VAL A 204 14.21 9.88 -6.43
CA VAL A 204 13.29 10.06 -5.32
C VAL A 204 11.86 10.04 -5.86
N ALA A 205 10.99 9.22 -5.30
CA ALA A 205 9.59 9.13 -5.70
C ALA A 205 8.68 9.88 -4.72
N PHE A 206 7.78 10.70 -5.27
CA PHE A 206 6.71 11.39 -4.54
C PHE A 206 5.36 10.92 -5.04
N GLU A 207 4.47 10.58 -4.13
CA GLU A 207 3.08 10.34 -4.47
C GLU A 207 2.36 11.67 -4.67
N VAL A 208 1.61 11.77 -5.77
CA VAL A 208 0.78 12.92 -6.16
C VAL A 208 -0.65 12.44 -6.42
N GLU A 209 -1.60 13.35 -6.46
CA GLU A 209 -3.01 12.99 -6.70
C GLU A 209 -3.22 12.33 -8.07
N ASP A 210 -2.58 12.86 -9.12
CA ASP A 210 -2.67 12.33 -10.49
C ASP A 210 -1.38 12.64 -11.27
N ALA A 211 -0.59 11.61 -11.53
CA ALA A 211 0.69 11.72 -12.26
C ALA A 211 0.51 12.08 -13.75
N VAL A 212 -0.69 11.95 -14.32
CA VAL A 212 -1.00 12.40 -15.68
C VAL A 212 -1.37 13.87 -15.70
N ALA A 213 -2.20 14.29 -14.76
CA ALA A 213 -2.71 15.65 -14.67
C ALA A 213 -1.64 16.70 -14.33
N VAL A 214 -0.49 16.30 -13.73
CA VAL A 214 0.60 17.25 -13.43
C VAL A 214 1.41 17.67 -14.68
N VAL A 215 1.38 16.90 -15.78
CA VAL A 215 2.24 17.13 -16.95
C VAL A 215 2.07 18.49 -17.61
N PRO A 216 0.86 19.01 -17.83
CA PRO A 216 0.68 20.36 -18.36
C PRO A 216 1.38 21.44 -17.52
N SER A 217 1.21 21.39 -16.20
CA SER A 217 1.86 22.33 -15.26
C SER A 217 3.39 22.23 -15.29
N LEU A 218 3.93 21.01 -15.33
CA LEU A 218 5.37 20.79 -15.47
C LEU A 218 5.92 21.41 -16.78
N THR A 219 5.19 21.26 -17.88
CA THR A 219 5.55 21.80 -19.18
C THR A 219 5.53 23.35 -19.18
N GLU A 220 4.47 23.95 -18.64
CA GLU A 220 4.33 25.40 -18.48
C GLU A 220 5.48 25.99 -17.65
N GLN A 221 5.87 25.30 -16.60
CA GLN A 221 6.98 25.69 -15.72
C GLN A 221 8.36 25.28 -16.24
N LYS A 222 8.43 24.74 -17.47
CA LYS A 222 9.66 24.32 -18.16
C LYS A 222 10.49 23.31 -17.38
N VAL A 223 9.81 22.41 -16.64
CA VAL A 223 10.47 21.30 -15.94
C VAL A 223 10.84 20.22 -16.96
N PRO A 224 12.10 19.76 -17.01
CA PRO A 224 12.50 18.70 -17.94
C PRO A 224 11.79 17.37 -17.59
N VAL A 225 10.99 16.87 -18.54
CA VAL A 225 10.32 15.57 -18.42
C VAL A 225 11.19 14.51 -19.08
N LEU A 226 11.67 13.54 -18.29
CA LEU A 226 12.51 12.42 -18.74
C LEU A 226 11.72 11.30 -19.40
N SER A 227 10.50 11.08 -18.96
CA SER A 227 9.59 10.11 -19.57
C SER A 227 8.14 10.56 -19.43
N SER A 228 7.35 10.37 -20.50
CA SER A 228 5.90 10.58 -20.45
C SER A 228 5.23 9.68 -19.40
N PRO A 229 4.03 10.04 -18.93
CA PRO A 229 3.27 9.19 -18.01
C PRO A 229 3.09 7.77 -18.55
N LYS A 230 3.35 6.78 -17.73
CA LYS A 230 3.18 5.37 -18.07
C LYS A 230 2.75 4.55 -16.86
N PRO A 231 1.98 3.47 -17.03
CA PRO A 231 1.61 2.61 -15.93
C PRO A 231 2.80 1.77 -15.45
N ARG A 232 2.82 1.50 -14.14
CA ARG A 232 3.65 0.47 -13.51
C ARG A 232 2.89 -0.86 -13.50
N PRO A 233 3.59 -2.01 -13.32
CA PRO A 233 2.92 -3.32 -13.23
C PRO A 233 1.93 -3.44 -12.06
N ASP A 234 2.10 -2.65 -11.00
CA ASP A 234 1.18 -2.59 -9.84
C ASP A 234 -0.03 -1.65 -10.06
N GLY A 235 -0.16 -1.08 -11.26
CA GLY A 235 -1.25 -0.19 -11.65
C GLY A 235 -1.02 1.29 -11.36
N TYR A 236 0.00 1.67 -10.61
CA TYR A 236 0.35 3.08 -10.43
C TYR A 236 0.71 3.74 -11.75
N MET A 237 0.33 5.00 -11.92
CA MET A 237 0.84 5.87 -12.99
C MET A 237 2.10 6.59 -12.51
N GLN A 238 3.07 6.77 -13.40
CA GLN A 238 4.34 7.42 -13.07
C GLN A 238 4.82 8.32 -14.20
N VAL A 239 5.41 9.45 -13.85
CA VAL A 239 6.14 10.37 -14.73
C VAL A 239 7.48 10.71 -14.08
N PHE A 240 8.53 10.85 -14.87
CA PHE A 240 9.86 11.19 -14.36
C PHE A 240 10.28 12.57 -14.87
N VAL A 241 10.80 13.38 -13.96
CA VAL A 241 11.33 14.72 -14.23
C VAL A 241 12.72 14.87 -13.63
N THR A 242 13.39 15.98 -13.89
CA THR A 242 14.59 16.36 -13.14
C THR A 242 14.36 17.65 -12.39
N ASP A 243 14.95 17.72 -11.18
CA ASP A 243 15.12 19.00 -10.50
C ASP A 243 16.15 19.88 -11.21
N PRO A 244 16.35 21.15 -10.79
CA PRO A 244 17.29 22.05 -11.44
C PRO A 244 18.76 21.58 -11.49
N ASP A 245 19.17 20.68 -10.59
CA ASP A 245 20.53 20.13 -10.56
C ASP A 245 20.62 18.72 -11.18
N GLY A 246 19.50 18.23 -11.76
CA GLY A 246 19.43 16.98 -12.49
C GLY A 246 19.21 15.75 -11.62
N HIS A 247 18.80 15.90 -10.36
CA HIS A 247 18.31 14.77 -9.60
C HIS A 247 17.02 14.25 -10.25
N VAL A 248 16.92 12.94 -10.39
CA VAL A 248 15.75 12.32 -10.99
C VAL A 248 14.64 12.23 -9.93
N ILE A 249 13.48 12.72 -10.27
CA ILE A 249 12.28 12.74 -9.44
C ILE A 249 11.19 11.95 -10.16
N GLU A 250 10.63 10.95 -9.49
CA GLU A 250 9.41 10.26 -9.91
C GLU A 250 8.21 10.94 -9.24
N LEU A 251 7.19 11.23 -10.03
CA LEU A 251 5.86 11.59 -9.53
C LEU A 251 4.93 10.42 -9.86
N CYS A 252 4.35 9.80 -8.85
CA CYS A 252 3.49 8.63 -9.03
C CYS A 252 2.13 8.82 -8.35
N SER A 253 1.11 8.17 -8.89
CA SER A 253 -0.23 8.16 -8.31
C SER A 253 -0.83 6.77 -8.35
N PRO A 254 -1.69 6.40 -7.36
CA PRO A 254 -2.42 5.16 -7.40
C PRO A 254 -3.27 5.05 -8.67
N PRO A 255 -3.73 3.83 -9.04
CA PRO A 255 -4.69 3.66 -10.12
C PRO A 255 -5.93 4.50 -9.82
N THR A 256 -6.33 5.33 -10.78
CA THR A 256 -7.63 6.01 -10.67
C THR A 256 -8.71 4.95 -10.58
N ALA A 257 -9.45 4.91 -9.46
CA ALA A 257 -10.64 4.09 -9.35
C ALA A 257 -11.51 4.40 -10.57
N GLY A 258 -11.78 3.39 -11.41
CA GLY A 258 -12.44 3.58 -12.70
C GLY A 258 -13.73 4.39 -12.54
N LYS A 259 -13.81 5.48 -13.35
CA LYS A 259 -15.05 6.19 -13.60
C LYS A 259 -15.98 5.31 -14.41
#